data_ddc3a4ac3efe96b28b259ae809f33271
#
_entry.id   ddc3a4ac3efe96b28b259ae809f33271
#
_cell.length_a   1.000
_cell.length_b   1.000
_cell.length_c   1.000
_cell.angle_alpha   90.00
_cell.angle_beta   90.00
_cell.angle_gamma   90.00
#
_symmetry.space_group_name_H-M   'P 1'
#
loop_
_entity.id
_entity.type
_entity.pdbx_description
1 polymer ?
#
loop_
_entity_poly.entity_id
_entity_poly.type
_entity_poly.pdbx_seq_one_letter_code
_entity_poly.pdbx_strand_id
1 'polypeptide(L)'
;AVSGRITCSAMLPSTPNPSHLTTTSDGRFLYCVSELKEACGICGSTVSAYAVEEGGARLRLLSRQATCGADACFVCLWHNEKWLLAANYSGGSVAVFPVGEDHALGSASCVLRHSGCGTDVQRQESPHPHQILPAPDGHHVYVPDLGLDRLVCYRFDEEAGWLIKDDWQDISGLPGQGIRHGVFSADGTRLYVMTEMAAQVNVYS
;
A
#
# COMPACT_ATOMS: atom_id res chain seq x y z
N ALA A 1 15.54 21.23 0.03
CA ALA A 1 16.90 21.53 0.48
C ALA A 1 17.71 22.12 -0.68
N VAL A 2 18.05 23.41 -0.59
CA VAL A 2 18.76 24.16 -1.67
C VAL A 2 20.20 23.65 -1.87
N SER A 3 20.78 23.00 -0.85
CA SER A 3 22.17 22.51 -0.87
C SER A 3 22.32 21.04 -1.23
N GLY A 4 21.24 20.31 -1.41
CA GLY A 4 21.28 18.84 -1.57
C GLY A 4 21.71 18.07 -0.30
N ARG A 5 22.02 18.75 0.79
CA ARG A 5 22.40 18.12 2.06
C ARG A 5 21.15 17.79 2.87
N ILE A 6 21.02 16.53 3.28
CA ILE A 6 19.94 16.05 4.14
C ILE A 6 20.50 15.91 5.57
N THR A 7 19.75 16.44 6.54
CA THR A 7 20.07 16.31 7.98
C THR A 7 18.82 15.86 8.71
N CYS A 8 18.97 15.02 9.74
CA CYS A 8 17.87 14.69 10.63
C CYS A 8 17.55 15.94 11.49
N SER A 9 16.34 16.48 11.32
CA SER A 9 15.89 17.68 12.05
C SER A 9 15.08 17.34 13.30
N ALA A 10 14.39 16.20 13.31
CA ALA A 10 13.60 15.73 14.43
C ALA A 10 13.43 14.20 14.40
N MET A 11 13.19 13.59 15.55
CA MET A 11 12.72 12.21 15.71
C MET A 11 11.39 12.28 16.45
N LEU A 12 10.30 11.89 15.81
CA LEU A 12 8.95 12.06 16.32
C LEU A 12 8.31 10.68 16.56
N PRO A 13 7.61 10.49 17.69
CA PRO A 13 6.83 9.28 17.89
C PRO A 13 5.67 9.23 16.89
N SER A 14 5.40 8.06 16.34
CA SER A 14 4.32 7.82 15.40
C SER A 14 3.48 6.61 15.82
N THR A 15 3.21 5.69 14.93
CA THR A 15 2.57 4.40 15.22
C THR A 15 3.63 3.36 15.62
N PRO A 16 3.29 2.30 16.36
CA PRO A 16 4.21 1.18 16.60
C PRO A 16 4.63 0.52 15.29
N ASN A 17 5.90 0.15 15.17
CA ASN A 17 6.50 -0.52 14.00
C ASN A 17 6.09 0.11 12.64
N PRO A 18 6.37 1.40 12.41
CA PRO A 18 6.07 2.04 11.15
C PRO A 18 6.99 1.50 10.04
N SER A 19 6.43 0.93 8.98
CA SER A 19 7.22 0.32 7.90
C SER A 19 7.07 1.04 6.56
N HIS A 20 5.94 1.68 6.32
CA HIS A 20 5.70 2.45 5.10
C HIS A 20 4.87 3.71 5.38
N LEU A 21 5.15 4.77 4.65
CA LEU A 21 4.44 6.04 4.76
C LEU A 21 4.26 6.71 3.39
N THR A 22 3.26 7.58 3.32
CA THR A 22 3.03 8.49 2.19
C THR A 22 2.63 9.86 2.72
N THR A 23 2.78 10.89 1.91
CA THR A 23 2.36 12.26 2.25
C THR A 23 1.41 12.81 1.19
N THR A 24 0.61 13.80 1.57
CA THR A 24 -0.06 14.66 0.60
C THR A 24 0.95 15.40 -0.27
N SER A 25 0.53 15.81 -1.46
CA SER A 25 1.38 16.52 -2.42
C SER A 25 1.92 17.85 -1.88
N ASP A 26 1.18 18.49 -0.97
CA ASP A 26 1.61 19.72 -0.28
C ASP A 26 2.46 19.47 0.98
N GLY A 27 2.66 18.20 1.36
CA GLY A 27 3.48 17.79 2.50
C GLY A 27 2.90 18.11 3.88
N ARG A 28 1.64 18.56 3.96
CA ARG A 28 1.02 18.96 5.23
C ARG A 28 0.45 17.78 6.03
N PHE A 29 0.22 16.65 5.39
CA PHE A 29 -0.31 15.45 6.04
C PHE A 29 0.52 14.23 5.69
N LEU A 30 0.61 13.32 6.64
CA LEU A 30 1.37 12.08 6.55
C LEU A 30 0.49 10.90 6.98
N TYR A 31 0.53 9.84 6.21
CA TYR A 31 -0.13 8.58 6.50
C TYR A 31 0.90 7.47 6.67
N CYS A 32 0.74 6.65 7.70
CA CYS A 32 1.72 5.64 8.06
C CYS A 32 1.01 4.35 8.50
N VAL A 33 1.44 3.21 8.00
CA VAL A 33 1.00 1.90 8.49
C VAL A 33 1.82 1.44 9.66
N SER A 34 1.22 0.61 10.51
CA SER A 34 1.92 -0.16 11.54
C SER A 34 1.93 -1.62 11.12
N GLU A 35 3.12 -2.16 10.85
CA GLU A 35 3.31 -3.54 10.40
C GLU A 35 3.35 -4.48 11.58
N LEU A 36 2.16 -4.87 12.05
CA LEU A 36 1.97 -5.72 13.23
C LEU A 36 0.88 -6.76 12.97
N LYS A 37 0.99 -7.91 13.61
CA LYS A 37 -0.09 -8.92 13.64
C LYS A 37 -1.24 -8.47 14.52
N GLU A 38 -0.92 -7.67 15.55
CA GLU A 38 -1.87 -7.05 16.47
C GLU A 38 -1.37 -5.64 16.84
N ALA A 39 -2.25 -4.65 16.85
CA ALA A 39 -1.92 -3.29 17.24
C ALA A 39 -3.00 -2.71 18.18
N CYS A 40 -2.57 -2.22 19.35
CA CYS A 40 -3.43 -1.52 20.32
C CYS A 40 -4.68 -2.33 20.74
N GLY A 41 -4.56 -3.66 20.88
CA GLY A 41 -5.68 -4.55 21.20
C GLY A 41 -6.65 -4.80 20.05
N ILE A 42 -6.30 -4.37 18.84
CA ILE A 42 -7.02 -4.64 17.61
C ILE A 42 -6.30 -5.78 16.88
N CYS A 43 -7.04 -6.82 16.52
CA CYS A 43 -6.48 -7.89 15.70
C CYS A 43 -6.15 -7.36 14.32
N GLY A 44 -4.86 -7.35 13.97
CA GLY A 44 -4.34 -6.81 12.72
C GLY A 44 -3.57 -5.49 12.89
N SER A 45 -3.15 -4.94 11.77
CA SER A 45 -2.41 -3.69 11.67
C SER A 45 -3.31 -2.47 11.72
N THR A 46 -2.70 -1.29 11.87
CA THR A 46 -3.40 -0.02 11.78
C THR A 46 -2.77 0.89 10.72
N VAL A 47 -3.56 1.84 10.23
CA VAL A 47 -3.09 3.00 9.47
C VAL A 47 -3.43 4.26 10.25
N SER A 48 -2.49 5.19 10.35
CA SER A 48 -2.62 6.44 11.08
C SER A 48 -2.43 7.63 10.15
N ALA A 49 -3.26 8.65 10.34
CA ALA A 49 -3.15 9.95 9.69
C ALA A 49 -2.59 11.00 10.67
N TYR A 50 -1.67 11.82 10.21
CA TYR A 50 -1.04 12.88 11.00
C TYR A 50 -1.06 14.21 10.23
N ALA A 51 -1.30 15.30 10.95
CA ALA A 51 -0.92 16.63 10.48
C ALA A 51 0.56 16.87 10.77
N VAL A 52 1.27 17.41 9.77
CA VAL A 52 2.68 17.83 9.87
C VAL A 52 2.71 19.29 10.30
N GLU A 53 3.15 19.55 11.52
CA GLU A 53 3.14 20.87 12.14
C GLU A 53 4.57 21.39 12.36
N GLU A 54 4.69 22.70 12.63
CA GLU A 54 5.96 23.36 12.97
C GLU A 54 7.09 23.11 11.95
N GLY A 55 6.76 23.14 10.65
CA GLY A 55 7.73 22.89 9.59
C GLY A 55 8.32 21.48 9.58
N GLY A 56 7.57 20.48 10.08
CA GLY A 56 8.00 19.08 10.17
C GLY A 56 8.57 18.70 11.54
N ALA A 57 8.57 19.61 12.51
CA ALA A 57 9.09 19.32 13.84
C ALA A 57 8.09 18.62 14.76
N ARG A 58 6.81 18.51 14.35
CA ARG A 58 5.77 17.84 15.10
C ARG A 58 4.78 17.11 14.22
N LEU A 59 4.35 15.91 14.69
CA LEU A 59 3.24 15.15 14.12
C LEU A 59 2.07 15.14 15.11
N ARG A 60 0.92 15.66 14.67
CA ARG A 60 -0.32 15.56 15.44
C ARG A 60 -1.22 14.49 14.84
N LEU A 61 -1.54 13.46 15.62
CA LEU A 61 -2.44 12.38 15.21
C LEU A 61 -3.83 12.96 14.92
N LEU A 62 -4.37 12.65 13.74
CA LEU A 62 -5.73 12.99 13.32
C LEU A 62 -6.67 11.81 13.54
N SER A 63 -6.28 10.65 13.04
CA SER A 63 -7.08 9.42 13.17
C SER A 63 -6.19 8.19 13.11
N ARG A 64 -6.74 7.07 13.57
CA ARG A 64 -6.16 5.73 13.43
C ARG A 64 -7.27 4.75 13.13
N GLN A 65 -7.08 3.93 12.08
CA GLN A 65 -8.04 2.92 11.64
C GLN A 65 -7.38 1.55 11.58
N ALA A 66 -8.17 0.49 11.83
CA ALA A 66 -7.72 -0.89 11.59
C ALA A 66 -7.62 -1.16 10.08
N THR A 67 -6.54 -1.80 9.62
CA THR A 67 -6.43 -2.24 8.22
C THR A 67 -7.19 -3.53 7.94
N CYS A 68 -7.76 -4.15 8.97
CA CYS A 68 -8.50 -5.42 8.91
C CYS A 68 -7.67 -6.58 8.35
N GLY A 69 -6.34 -6.49 8.47
CA GLY A 69 -5.37 -7.51 8.10
C GLY A 69 -4.09 -7.39 8.91
N ALA A 70 -3.26 -8.43 8.88
CA ALA A 70 -1.98 -8.48 9.58
C ALA A 70 -0.83 -7.99 8.70
N ASP A 71 0.18 -7.40 9.34
CA ASP A 71 1.44 -6.94 8.74
C ASP A 71 1.20 -6.01 7.54
N ALA A 72 0.52 -4.86 7.80
CA ALA A 72 0.34 -3.82 6.79
C ALA A 72 1.70 -3.22 6.42
N CYS A 73 2.14 -3.44 5.17
CA CYS A 73 3.47 -3.12 4.69
C CYS A 73 3.52 -1.99 3.65
N PHE A 74 2.37 -1.54 3.17
CA PHE A 74 2.31 -0.51 2.13
C PHE A 74 1.07 0.38 2.27
N VAL A 75 1.22 1.66 1.92
CA VAL A 75 0.13 2.64 1.88
C VAL A 75 0.36 3.64 0.75
N CYS A 76 -0.68 4.01 0.03
CA CYS A 76 -0.65 5.09 -0.96
C CYS A 76 -1.95 5.89 -0.98
N LEU A 77 -1.86 7.16 -1.38
CA LEU A 77 -3.00 8.01 -1.69
C LEU A 77 -3.45 7.81 -3.15
N TRP A 78 -4.74 7.99 -3.41
CA TRP A 78 -5.36 7.80 -4.71
C TRP A 78 -6.47 8.84 -4.98
N HIS A 79 -6.75 9.12 -6.25
CA HIS A 79 -7.81 10.01 -6.71
C HIS A 79 -7.84 11.37 -6.01
N ASN A 80 -6.83 12.20 -6.30
CA ASN A 80 -6.68 13.53 -5.70
C ASN A 80 -6.69 13.49 -4.17
N GLU A 81 -6.07 12.44 -3.61
CA GLU A 81 -5.91 12.26 -2.16
C GLU A 81 -7.23 12.03 -1.39
N LYS A 82 -8.33 11.68 -2.09
CA LYS A 82 -9.62 11.38 -1.47
C LYS A 82 -9.69 9.97 -0.88
N TRP A 83 -8.79 9.11 -1.31
CA TRP A 83 -8.75 7.71 -0.90
C TRP A 83 -7.34 7.31 -0.48
N LEU A 84 -7.26 6.48 0.54
CA LEU A 84 -6.03 5.84 0.98
C LEU A 84 -6.20 4.33 0.83
N LEU A 85 -5.20 3.68 0.23
CA LEU A 85 -5.18 2.24 0.02
C LEU A 85 -4.02 1.63 0.80
N ALA A 86 -4.25 0.48 1.45
CA ALA A 86 -3.25 -0.24 2.23
C ALA A 86 -3.18 -1.72 1.85
N ALA A 87 -1.96 -2.28 1.81
CA ALA A 87 -1.72 -3.70 1.61
C ALA A 87 -1.29 -4.36 2.93
N ASN A 88 -1.90 -5.51 3.26
CA ASN A 88 -1.63 -6.32 4.43
C ASN A 88 -0.92 -7.61 3.99
N TYR A 89 0.38 -7.72 4.26
CA TYR A 89 1.24 -8.81 3.80
C TYR A 89 0.76 -10.18 4.31
N SER A 90 0.90 -10.45 5.61
CA SER A 90 0.47 -11.73 6.19
C SER A 90 -1.06 -11.87 6.25
N GLY A 91 -1.79 -10.75 6.21
CA GLY A 91 -3.25 -10.75 6.15
C GLY A 91 -3.80 -11.16 4.78
N GLY A 92 -2.96 -11.20 3.74
CA GLY A 92 -3.36 -11.56 2.37
C GLY A 92 -4.47 -10.66 1.82
N SER A 93 -4.47 -9.36 2.15
CA SER A 93 -5.61 -8.48 1.83
C SER A 93 -5.18 -7.06 1.49
N VAL A 94 -6.10 -6.34 0.86
CA VAL A 94 -6.02 -4.90 0.62
C VAL A 94 -7.22 -4.20 1.23
N ALA A 95 -7.02 -2.95 1.69
CA ALA A 95 -8.07 -2.15 2.30
C ALA A 95 -8.09 -0.74 1.69
N VAL A 96 -9.29 -0.15 1.61
CA VAL A 96 -9.54 1.21 1.12
C VAL A 96 -10.17 2.04 2.22
N PHE A 97 -9.71 3.29 2.36
CA PHE A 97 -10.19 4.22 3.38
C PHE A 97 -10.55 5.56 2.75
N PRO A 98 -11.72 6.14 3.06
CA PRO A 98 -12.01 7.51 2.69
C PRO A 98 -11.13 8.48 3.49
N VAL A 99 -10.63 9.49 2.82
CA VAL A 99 -9.92 10.63 3.41
C VAL A 99 -10.89 11.80 3.51
N GLY A 100 -11.16 12.25 4.73
CA GLY A 100 -12.04 13.39 4.98
C GLY A 100 -11.42 14.73 4.56
N GLU A 101 -12.22 15.79 4.54
CA GLU A 101 -11.75 17.16 4.25
C GLU A 101 -10.72 17.66 5.29
N ASP A 102 -10.77 17.13 6.50
CA ASP A 102 -9.80 17.36 7.58
C ASP A 102 -8.58 16.43 7.50
N HIS A 103 -8.47 15.63 6.44
CA HIS A 103 -7.46 14.60 6.22
C HIS A 103 -7.43 13.45 7.25
N ALA A 104 -8.44 13.35 8.12
CA ALA A 104 -8.66 12.18 8.94
C ALA A 104 -9.18 11.01 8.08
N LEU A 105 -8.81 9.78 8.46
CA LEU A 105 -9.31 8.58 7.80
C LEU A 105 -10.64 8.15 8.40
N GLY A 106 -11.62 7.88 7.54
CA GLY A 106 -12.82 7.12 7.92
C GLY A 106 -12.52 5.63 8.08
N SER A 107 -13.53 4.86 8.48
CA SER A 107 -13.44 3.39 8.51
C SER A 107 -13.24 2.83 7.10
N ALA A 108 -12.62 1.66 6.99
CA ALA A 108 -12.44 1.00 5.70
C ALA A 108 -13.77 0.85 4.96
N SER A 109 -13.84 1.38 3.73
CA SER A 109 -14.98 1.23 2.83
C SER A 109 -14.97 -0.12 2.12
N CYS A 110 -13.77 -0.69 1.93
CA CYS A 110 -13.57 -1.95 1.23
C CYS A 110 -12.39 -2.70 1.85
N VAL A 111 -12.55 -4.03 2.03
CA VAL A 111 -11.47 -4.94 2.38
C VAL A 111 -11.61 -6.18 1.51
N LEU A 112 -10.62 -6.45 0.67
CA LEU A 112 -10.59 -7.63 -0.20
C LEU A 112 -9.46 -8.55 0.18
N ARG A 113 -9.77 -9.84 0.30
CA ARG A 113 -8.80 -10.91 0.56
C ARG A 113 -8.45 -11.61 -0.73
N HIS A 114 -7.16 -11.78 -0.96
CA HIS A 114 -6.68 -12.67 -2.00
C HIS A 114 -6.83 -14.15 -1.56
N SER A 115 -6.79 -15.07 -2.51
CA SER A 115 -6.86 -16.49 -2.25
C SER A 115 -5.94 -17.27 -3.19
N GLY A 116 -5.38 -18.37 -2.70
CA GLY A 116 -4.44 -19.22 -3.42
C GLY A 116 -3.10 -19.33 -2.71
N CYS A 117 -2.13 -19.91 -3.40
CA CYS A 117 -0.76 -20.08 -2.95
C CYS A 117 0.15 -20.19 -4.18
N GLY A 118 1.46 -20.00 -3.97
CA GLY A 118 2.49 -20.23 -4.97
C GLY A 118 3.19 -21.59 -4.80
N THR A 119 4.37 -21.70 -5.38
CA THR A 119 5.13 -22.96 -5.42
C THR A 119 6.08 -23.15 -4.24
N ASP A 120 6.46 -22.07 -3.55
CA ASP A 120 7.31 -22.15 -2.37
C ASP A 120 6.45 -22.31 -1.11
N VAL A 121 6.54 -23.48 -0.49
CA VAL A 121 5.70 -23.85 0.68
C VAL A 121 6.02 -23.07 1.95
N GLN A 122 7.12 -22.31 1.99
CA GLN A 122 7.52 -21.50 3.15
C GLN A 122 7.26 -20.00 2.96
N ARG A 123 7.30 -19.55 1.71
CA ARG A 123 7.21 -18.14 1.37
C ARG A 123 5.95 -17.78 0.59
N GLN A 124 5.27 -18.79 0.04
CA GLN A 124 4.08 -18.64 -0.80
C GLN A 124 2.95 -19.58 -0.36
N GLU A 125 2.90 -19.92 0.92
CA GLU A 125 1.86 -20.76 1.52
C GLU A 125 0.47 -20.08 1.49
N SER A 126 0.46 -18.76 1.34
CA SER A 126 -0.74 -17.92 1.27
C SER A 126 -0.46 -16.64 0.45
N PRO A 127 -1.48 -15.83 0.12
CA PRO A 127 -1.28 -14.55 -0.54
C PRO A 127 -0.50 -13.57 0.34
N HIS A 128 0.38 -12.77 -0.29
CA HIS A 128 1.20 -11.75 0.35
C HIS A 128 1.23 -10.47 -0.48
N PRO A 129 0.14 -9.67 -0.50
CA PRO A 129 0.12 -8.35 -1.14
C PRO A 129 1.22 -7.45 -0.57
N HIS A 130 2.10 -6.91 -1.42
CA HIS A 130 3.25 -6.16 -0.93
C HIS A 130 3.27 -4.69 -1.36
N GLN A 131 2.50 -4.34 -2.36
CA GLN A 131 2.35 -2.97 -2.86
C GLN A 131 0.93 -2.77 -3.40
N ILE A 132 0.53 -1.52 -3.47
CA ILE A 132 -0.61 -1.08 -4.28
C ILE A 132 -0.07 -0.11 -5.31
N LEU A 133 -0.30 -0.44 -6.58
CA LEU A 133 0.26 0.26 -7.72
C LEU A 133 -0.86 0.81 -8.60
N PRO A 134 -1.24 2.09 -8.42
CA PRO A 134 -2.18 2.75 -9.29
C PRO A 134 -1.68 2.79 -10.74
N ALA A 135 -2.53 2.44 -11.68
CA ALA A 135 -2.21 2.47 -13.11
C ALA A 135 -2.29 3.90 -13.67
N PRO A 136 -1.52 4.21 -14.72
CA PRO A 136 -1.53 5.53 -15.37
C PRO A 136 -2.88 5.91 -16.00
N ASP A 137 -3.75 4.93 -16.27
CA ASP A 137 -5.08 5.15 -16.81
C ASP A 137 -6.07 5.80 -15.83
N GLY A 138 -5.70 5.86 -14.53
CA GLY A 138 -6.53 6.44 -13.48
C GLY A 138 -7.71 5.57 -13.03
N HIS A 139 -7.85 4.35 -13.54
CA HIS A 139 -8.99 3.46 -13.27
C HIS A 139 -8.58 2.12 -12.66
N HIS A 140 -7.40 1.61 -13.01
CA HIS A 140 -6.94 0.33 -12.52
C HIS A 140 -5.91 0.46 -11.42
N VAL A 141 -5.91 -0.53 -10.55
CA VAL A 141 -4.97 -0.69 -9.44
C VAL A 141 -4.41 -2.11 -9.51
N TYR A 142 -3.10 -2.22 -9.68
CA TYR A 142 -2.40 -3.49 -9.61
C TYR A 142 -1.85 -3.72 -8.20
N VAL A 143 -1.97 -4.94 -7.73
CA VAL A 143 -1.45 -5.36 -6.42
C VAL A 143 -0.44 -6.48 -6.64
N PRO A 144 0.86 -6.18 -6.59
CA PRO A 144 1.88 -7.21 -6.55
C PRO A 144 1.67 -8.12 -5.33
N ASP A 145 1.46 -9.40 -5.61
CA ASP A 145 1.27 -10.43 -4.58
C ASP A 145 2.41 -11.45 -4.67
N LEU A 146 3.27 -11.43 -3.66
CA LEU A 146 4.44 -12.31 -3.58
C LEU A 146 4.02 -13.77 -3.45
N GLY A 147 2.99 -14.03 -2.66
CA GLY A 147 2.51 -15.39 -2.40
C GLY A 147 1.84 -16.05 -3.61
N LEU A 148 1.34 -15.25 -4.55
CA LEU A 148 0.63 -15.74 -5.74
C LEU A 148 1.47 -15.68 -7.03
N ASP A 149 2.67 -15.08 -7.01
CA ASP A 149 3.43 -14.74 -8.21
C ASP A 149 2.60 -13.95 -9.24
N ARG A 150 1.80 -13.00 -8.77
CA ARG A 150 0.80 -12.31 -9.60
C ARG A 150 0.70 -10.83 -9.28
N LEU A 151 0.48 -10.03 -10.31
CA LEU A 151 -0.10 -8.70 -10.18
C LEU A 151 -1.61 -8.87 -10.26
N VAL A 152 -2.27 -8.77 -9.14
CA VAL A 152 -3.74 -8.87 -9.05
C VAL A 152 -4.33 -7.53 -9.46
N CYS A 153 -5.22 -7.52 -10.45
CA CYS A 153 -5.81 -6.30 -10.99
C CYS A 153 -7.19 -6.02 -10.41
N TYR A 154 -7.42 -4.74 -10.13
CA TYR A 154 -8.72 -4.21 -9.71
C TYR A 154 -9.07 -2.96 -10.50
N ARG A 155 -10.35 -2.81 -10.82
CA ARG A 155 -10.92 -1.52 -11.20
C ARG A 155 -11.36 -0.80 -9.93
N PHE A 156 -11.04 0.47 -9.83
CA PHE A 156 -11.46 1.29 -8.68
C PHE A 156 -12.79 1.99 -8.97
N ASP A 157 -13.74 1.82 -8.08
CA ASP A 157 -14.99 2.56 -8.06
C ASP A 157 -14.82 3.80 -7.15
N GLU A 158 -14.71 4.96 -7.77
CA GLU A 158 -14.42 6.22 -7.09
C GLU A 158 -15.60 6.71 -6.23
N GLU A 159 -16.84 6.39 -6.59
CA GLU A 159 -18.01 6.82 -5.84
C GLU A 159 -18.20 6.02 -4.56
N ALA A 160 -18.02 4.70 -4.66
CA ALA A 160 -18.17 3.80 -3.53
C ALA A 160 -16.89 3.63 -2.69
N GLY A 161 -15.72 3.97 -3.27
CA GLY A 161 -14.42 3.66 -2.67
C GLY A 161 -14.17 2.15 -2.61
N TRP A 162 -14.49 1.44 -3.67
CA TRP A 162 -14.38 0.00 -3.75
C TRP A 162 -13.38 -0.44 -4.81
N LEU A 163 -12.70 -1.54 -4.53
CA LEU A 163 -11.94 -2.28 -5.51
C LEU A 163 -12.82 -3.41 -6.07
N ILE A 164 -12.98 -3.45 -7.36
CA ILE A 164 -13.75 -4.47 -8.08
C ILE A 164 -12.74 -5.34 -8.83
N LYS A 165 -12.70 -6.64 -8.50
CA LYS A 165 -11.75 -7.56 -9.11
C LYS A 165 -11.89 -7.58 -10.63
N ASP A 166 -10.78 -7.50 -11.34
CA ASP A 166 -10.70 -7.61 -12.80
C ASP A 166 -9.73 -8.74 -13.19
N ASP A 167 -10.23 -9.96 -13.17
CA ASP A 167 -9.42 -11.16 -13.41
C ASP A 167 -8.81 -11.22 -14.82
N TRP A 168 -9.41 -10.51 -15.78
CA TRP A 168 -8.91 -10.47 -17.16
C TRP A 168 -7.63 -9.65 -17.31
N GLN A 169 -7.38 -8.77 -16.38
CA GLN A 169 -6.21 -7.89 -16.35
C GLN A 169 -5.12 -8.39 -15.40
N ASP A 170 -5.31 -9.52 -14.73
CA ASP A 170 -4.28 -10.12 -13.89
C ASP A 170 -3.05 -10.49 -14.71
N ILE A 171 -1.87 -10.14 -14.20
CA ILE A 171 -0.59 -10.46 -14.85
C ILE A 171 0.12 -11.51 -14.00
N SER A 172 0.34 -12.70 -14.58
CA SER A 172 1.08 -13.78 -13.92
C SER A 172 2.58 -13.63 -14.14
N GLY A 173 3.35 -13.81 -13.08
CA GLY A 173 4.78 -14.05 -13.14
C GLY A 173 5.10 -15.53 -13.36
N LEU A 174 6.39 -15.87 -13.38
CA LEU A 174 6.82 -17.25 -13.36
C LEU A 174 6.74 -17.81 -11.92
N PRO A 175 6.42 -19.10 -11.76
CA PRO A 175 6.32 -19.74 -10.45
C PRO A 175 7.60 -19.56 -9.61
N GLY A 176 7.44 -19.17 -8.34
CA GLY A 176 8.55 -19.00 -7.40
C GLY A 176 9.33 -17.69 -7.53
N GLN A 177 8.88 -16.74 -8.36
CA GLN A 177 9.56 -15.45 -8.50
C GLN A 177 9.37 -14.53 -7.28
N GLY A 178 8.22 -14.58 -6.63
CA GLY A 178 7.88 -13.69 -5.52
C GLY A 178 7.77 -12.23 -5.98
N ILE A 179 6.74 -11.93 -6.78
CA ILE A 179 6.44 -10.57 -7.26
C ILE A 179 6.21 -9.64 -6.07
N ARG A 180 6.95 -8.50 -6.01
CA ARG A 180 6.96 -7.67 -4.82
C ARG A 180 6.56 -6.21 -5.06
N HIS A 181 7.32 -5.49 -5.88
CA HIS A 181 7.09 -4.07 -6.16
C HIS A 181 7.19 -3.80 -7.65
N GLY A 182 6.42 -2.83 -8.11
CA GLY A 182 6.46 -2.37 -9.49
C GLY A 182 6.45 -0.84 -9.60
N VAL A 183 6.81 -0.36 -10.79
CA VAL A 183 6.72 1.05 -11.17
C VAL A 183 6.44 1.15 -12.67
N PHE A 184 5.50 2.02 -13.03
CA PHE A 184 5.28 2.37 -14.42
C PHE A 184 6.36 3.32 -14.93
N SER A 185 6.71 3.20 -16.21
CA SER A 185 7.52 4.22 -16.89
C SER A 185 6.77 5.55 -16.89
N ALA A 186 7.51 6.66 -17.05
CA ALA A 186 6.91 8.00 -17.03
C ALA A 186 5.86 8.24 -18.13
N ASP A 187 5.98 7.54 -19.26
CA ASP A 187 5.03 7.56 -20.37
C ASP A 187 3.89 6.53 -20.23
N GLY A 188 3.90 5.73 -19.14
CA GLY A 188 2.90 4.70 -18.87
C GLY A 188 2.94 3.47 -19.79
N THR A 189 3.90 3.37 -20.71
CA THR A 189 3.94 2.30 -21.72
C THR A 189 4.60 1.02 -21.24
N ARG A 190 5.30 1.07 -20.12
CA ARG A 190 5.98 -0.09 -19.53
C ARG A 190 5.75 -0.17 -18.03
N LEU A 191 5.69 -1.40 -17.55
CA LEU A 191 5.67 -1.72 -16.14
C LEU A 191 6.89 -2.55 -15.78
N TYR A 192 7.71 -2.05 -14.86
CA TYR A 192 8.85 -2.75 -14.29
C TYR A 192 8.45 -3.35 -12.95
N VAL A 193 8.67 -4.63 -12.76
CA VAL A 193 8.27 -5.34 -11.55
C VAL A 193 9.45 -6.13 -11.00
N MET A 194 9.87 -5.78 -9.79
CA MET A 194 10.92 -6.53 -9.11
C MET A 194 10.36 -7.76 -8.40
N THR A 195 11.15 -8.84 -8.42
CA THR A 195 10.85 -10.09 -7.73
C THR A 195 11.81 -10.26 -6.56
N GLU A 196 11.28 -10.63 -5.39
CA GLU A 196 12.09 -10.81 -4.18
C GLU A 196 12.87 -12.12 -4.19
N MET A 197 12.20 -13.21 -4.58
CA MET A 197 12.75 -14.55 -4.44
C MET A 197 13.68 -14.92 -5.59
N ALA A 198 13.39 -14.47 -6.81
CA ALA A 198 14.21 -14.72 -7.99
C ALA A 198 15.27 -13.65 -8.25
N ALA A 199 15.27 -12.52 -7.50
CA ALA A 199 16.20 -11.41 -7.69
C ALA A 199 16.26 -10.89 -9.14
N GLN A 200 15.08 -10.70 -9.77
CA GLN A 200 14.91 -10.28 -11.16
C GLN A 200 14.03 -9.03 -11.26
N VAL A 201 14.07 -8.41 -12.42
CA VAL A 201 13.11 -7.39 -12.83
C VAL A 201 12.39 -7.87 -14.10
N ASN A 202 11.08 -8.05 -13.99
CA ASN A 202 10.21 -8.34 -15.13
C ASN A 202 9.82 -7.02 -15.81
N VAL A 203 9.74 -7.02 -17.13
CA VAL A 203 9.30 -5.87 -17.93
C VAL A 203 8.06 -6.25 -18.73
N TYR A 204 7.00 -5.50 -18.54
CA TYR A 204 5.73 -5.65 -19.24
C TYR A 204 5.45 -4.42 -20.11
N SER A 205 4.74 -4.61 -21.23
CA SER A 205 4.40 -3.56 -22.20
C SER A 205 2.95 -3.71 -22.70
#